data_e2de192c0df28290487c56b41deb46c8
#
_entry.id   e2de192c0df28290487c56b41deb46c8
#
_cell.length_a   1.000
_cell.length_b   1.000
_cell.length_c   1.000
_cell.angle_alpha   90.00
_cell.angle_beta   90.00
_cell.angle_gamma   90.00
#
_symmetry.space_group_name_H-M   'P 1'
#
loop_
_entity.id
_entity.type
_entity.pdbx_description
1 polymer ?
#
loop_
_entity_poly.entity_id
_entity_poly.type
_entity_poly.pdbx_seq_one_letter_code
_entity_poly.pdbx_strand_id
1 'polypeptide(L)'
;MKEHTFVICAYKESQYLEACIKSLKKQTLTSNIIIVTSTPNQFITDMADKYQLPYYVNTGEGGITQDWNFGYKCAKEKFKSKYITIVHQDDIYEKNYLSAMYMYINKSKKPLIFFGDYYEIRDGRKISRNKLLMIKRIMLLPLRIHLFQKSRWIRRRILSFGSPICCPSVTFAVNNLPKVIFENNYRACEDWEAWEKISKLKGEFLYMPKMLMGHRIHSESETTAAIGDNKRTKEEYEMFCKFWPKPIAKAILKQYS
;
A
#
# COMPACT_ATOMS: atom_id res chain seq x y z
N MET A 1 -8.97 -17.65 15.45
CA MET A 1 -8.93 -17.27 14.01
C MET A 1 -7.88 -16.17 13.82
N LYS A 2 -7.12 -16.22 12.74
CA LYS A 2 -6.18 -15.16 12.39
C LYS A 2 -6.96 -13.94 11.92
N GLU A 3 -6.76 -12.79 12.56
CA GLU A 3 -7.52 -11.56 12.26
C GLU A 3 -6.93 -10.76 11.08
N HIS A 4 -5.73 -11.10 10.63
CA HIS A 4 -5.01 -10.43 9.56
C HIS A 4 -4.80 -11.35 8.36
N THR A 5 -4.85 -10.77 7.16
CA THR A 5 -4.49 -11.44 5.89
C THR A 5 -3.54 -10.57 5.07
N PHE A 6 -2.43 -11.14 4.66
CA PHE A 6 -1.61 -10.64 3.56
C PHE A 6 -2.22 -11.12 2.23
N VAL A 7 -2.48 -10.19 1.33
CA VAL A 7 -3.01 -10.45 -0.01
C VAL A 7 -1.92 -10.13 -1.03
N ILE A 8 -1.28 -11.15 -1.57
CA ILE A 8 -0.29 -11.00 -2.63
C ILE A 8 -1.03 -10.84 -3.96
N CYS A 9 -0.91 -9.67 -4.58
CA CYS A 9 -1.40 -9.44 -5.93
C CYS A 9 -0.29 -9.85 -6.91
N ALA A 10 -0.45 -11.03 -7.51
CA ALA A 10 0.49 -11.59 -8.48
C ALA A 10 0.07 -11.21 -9.90
N TYR A 11 1.04 -10.83 -10.72
CA TYR A 11 0.84 -10.43 -12.11
C TYR A 11 1.92 -11.08 -12.98
N LYS A 12 1.50 -11.90 -13.95
CA LYS A 12 2.40 -12.66 -14.82
C LYS A 12 3.43 -13.48 -14.04
N GLU A 13 4.53 -13.84 -14.65
CA GLU A 13 5.66 -14.47 -13.99
C GLU A 13 6.57 -13.41 -13.36
N SER A 14 6.93 -13.62 -12.10
CA SER A 14 7.83 -12.70 -11.39
C SER A 14 8.88 -13.48 -10.60
N GLN A 15 10.14 -13.27 -10.93
CA GLN A 15 11.28 -13.84 -10.19
C GLN A 15 11.31 -13.46 -8.71
N TYR A 16 10.52 -12.46 -8.31
CA TYR A 16 10.50 -11.92 -6.94
C TYR A 16 9.41 -12.54 -6.06
N LEU A 17 8.40 -13.18 -6.66
CA LEU A 17 7.23 -13.72 -5.95
C LEU A 17 7.64 -14.68 -4.82
N GLU A 18 8.60 -15.56 -5.08
CA GLU A 18 9.06 -16.49 -4.05
C GLU A 18 9.71 -15.79 -2.85
N ALA A 19 10.52 -14.77 -3.09
CA ALA A 19 11.15 -13.98 -2.04
C ALA A 19 10.12 -13.22 -1.21
N CYS A 20 9.10 -12.66 -1.85
CA CYS A 20 7.95 -12.03 -1.21
C CYS A 20 7.24 -13.02 -0.27
N ILE A 21 6.81 -14.20 -0.78
CA ILE A 21 6.14 -15.24 0.02
C ILE A 21 7.00 -15.63 1.24
N LYS A 22 8.30 -15.89 1.02
CA LYS A 22 9.24 -16.26 2.10
C LYS A 22 9.31 -15.18 3.19
N SER A 23 9.28 -13.89 2.81
CA SER A 23 9.32 -12.79 3.77
C SER A 23 8.05 -12.72 4.63
N LEU A 24 6.88 -12.99 4.04
CA LEU A 24 5.61 -13.04 4.76
C LEU A 24 5.50 -14.26 5.69
N LYS A 25 6.03 -15.41 5.28
CA LYS A 25 6.07 -16.62 6.13
C LYS A 25 7.04 -16.50 7.32
N LYS A 26 8.01 -15.57 7.26
CA LYS A 26 8.95 -15.29 8.34
C LYS A 26 8.44 -14.30 9.39
N GLN A 27 7.18 -13.84 9.30
CA GLN A 27 6.62 -12.95 10.31
C GLN A 27 6.63 -13.59 11.70
N THR A 28 6.92 -12.78 12.73
CA THR A 28 6.94 -13.24 14.15
C THR A 28 5.56 -13.59 14.68
N LEU A 29 4.52 -13.12 14.06
CA LEU A 29 3.12 -13.45 14.34
C LEU A 29 2.51 -14.16 13.13
N THR A 30 1.56 -15.05 13.37
CA THR A 30 0.89 -15.80 12.31
C THR A 30 -0.20 -14.96 11.64
N SER A 31 -0.28 -15.05 10.31
CA SER A 31 -1.30 -14.41 9.48
C SER A 31 -1.81 -15.38 8.43
N ASN A 32 -2.96 -15.08 7.84
CA ASN A 32 -3.31 -15.69 6.56
C ASN A 32 -2.46 -15.05 5.47
N ILE A 33 -2.12 -15.82 4.46
CA ILE A 33 -1.45 -15.35 3.24
C ILE A 33 -2.24 -15.95 2.08
N ILE A 34 -2.68 -15.12 1.15
CA ILE A 34 -3.38 -15.56 -0.06
C ILE A 34 -2.72 -14.95 -1.29
N ILE A 35 -2.84 -15.62 -2.43
CA ILE A 35 -2.43 -15.10 -3.73
C ILE A 35 -3.69 -14.80 -4.53
N VAL A 36 -3.73 -13.63 -5.18
CA VAL A 36 -4.77 -13.23 -6.12
C VAL A 36 -4.14 -12.77 -7.42
N THR A 37 -4.79 -13.01 -8.56
CA THR A 37 -4.30 -12.60 -9.87
C THR A 37 -5.42 -12.50 -10.90
N SER A 38 -5.30 -11.58 -11.85
CA SER A 38 -6.07 -11.55 -13.11
C SER A 38 -5.31 -12.15 -14.29
N THR A 39 -4.06 -12.59 -14.08
CA THR A 39 -3.21 -13.22 -15.13
C THR A 39 -2.77 -14.62 -14.70
N PRO A 40 -3.73 -15.57 -14.54
CA PRO A 40 -3.41 -16.92 -14.09
C PRO A 40 -2.42 -17.61 -15.04
N ASN A 41 -1.40 -18.25 -14.49
CA ASN A 41 -0.42 -19.03 -15.22
C ASN A 41 0.14 -20.15 -14.32
N GLN A 42 0.86 -21.10 -14.93
CA GLN A 42 1.41 -22.25 -14.22
C GLN A 42 2.41 -21.85 -13.13
N PHE A 43 3.25 -20.85 -13.38
CA PHE A 43 4.24 -20.38 -12.41
C PHE A 43 3.58 -19.91 -11.10
N ILE A 44 2.51 -19.11 -11.19
CA ILE A 44 1.78 -18.62 -9.99
C ILE A 44 1.10 -19.80 -9.27
N THR A 45 0.52 -20.74 -10.01
CA THR A 45 -0.11 -21.95 -9.45
C THR A 45 0.92 -22.80 -8.70
N ASP A 46 2.08 -23.07 -9.33
CA ASP A 46 3.16 -23.84 -8.70
C ASP A 46 3.68 -23.16 -7.42
N MET A 47 3.76 -21.82 -7.40
CA MET A 47 4.12 -21.08 -6.20
C MET A 47 3.06 -21.20 -5.10
N ALA A 48 1.78 -21.14 -5.45
CA ALA A 48 0.69 -21.32 -4.50
C ALA A 48 0.73 -22.73 -3.88
N ASP A 49 0.88 -23.75 -4.71
CA ASP A 49 0.94 -25.17 -4.28
C ASP A 49 2.20 -25.44 -3.44
N LYS A 50 3.37 -25.01 -3.90
CA LYS A 50 4.65 -25.14 -3.16
C LYS A 50 4.58 -24.59 -1.76
N TYR A 51 3.92 -23.46 -1.58
CA TYR A 51 3.81 -22.78 -0.29
C TYR A 51 2.50 -23.06 0.45
N GLN A 52 1.61 -23.89 -0.11
CA GLN A 52 0.28 -24.25 0.40
C GLN A 52 -0.54 -22.98 0.73
N LEU A 53 -0.61 -22.06 -0.25
CA LEU A 53 -1.33 -20.80 -0.11
C LEU A 53 -2.65 -20.87 -0.88
N PRO A 54 -3.75 -20.38 -0.30
CA PRO A 54 -4.99 -20.19 -1.04
C PRO A 54 -4.76 -19.25 -2.23
N TYR A 55 -5.26 -19.67 -3.39
CA TYR A 55 -5.09 -18.99 -4.68
C TYR A 55 -6.46 -18.66 -5.26
N TYR A 56 -6.64 -17.43 -5.73
CA TYR A 56 -7.90 -16.96 -6.29
C TYR A 56 -7.64 -16.19 -7.59
N VAL A 57 -8.40 -16.52 -8.63
CA VAL A 57 -8.35 -15.86 -9.92
C VAL A 57 -9.43 -14.78 -9.99
N ASN A 58 -9.04 -13.56 -10.31
CA ASN A 58 -9.95 -12.50 -10.66
C ASN A 58 -10.40 -12.71 -12.11
N THR A 59 -11.63 -13.18 -12.30
CA THR A 59 -12.24 -13.43 -13.61
C THR A 59 -12.99 -12.21 -14.16
N GLY A 60 -13.01 -11.10 -13.41
CA GLY A 60 -13.57 -9.84 -13.84
C GLY A 60 -12.60 -9.02 -14.68
N GLU A 61 -12.81 -7.72 -14.69
CA GLU A 61 -11.88 -6.78 -15.33
C GLU A 61 -10.50 -6.87 -14.67
N GLY A 62 -9.45 -7.02 -15.48
CA GLY A 62 -8.08 -7.02 -15.02
C GLY A 62 -7.53 -5.61 -14.82
N GLY A 63 -6.54 -5.48 -13.95
CA GLY A 63 -5.84 -4.24 -13.64
C GLY A 63 -5.41 -4.16 -12.19
N ILE A 64 -4.48 -3.27 -11.88
CA ILE A 64 -3.88 -3.19 -10.56
C ILE A 64 -4.92 -2.88 -9.48
N THR A 65 -5.77 -1.89 -9.70
CA THR A 65 -6.83 -1.47 -8.78
C THR A 65 -7.89 -2.55 -8.62
N GLN A 66 -8.26 -3.23 -9.71
CA GLN A 66 -9.23 -4.31 -9.74
C GLN A 66 -8.73 -5.51 -8.93
N ASP A 67 -7.47 -5.89 -9.10
CA ASP A 67 -6.86 -7.00 -8.37
C ASP A 67 -6.69 -6.67 -6.87
N TRP A 68 -6.36 -5.43 -6.52
CA TRP A 68 -6.33 -4.98 -5.13
C TRP A 68 -7.71 -5.08 -4.46
N ASN A 69 -8.75 -4.58 -5.13
CA ASN A 69 -10.13 -4.65 -4.62
C ASN A 69 -10.64 -6.09 -4.55
N PHE A 70 -10.33 -6.92 -5.54
CA PHE A 70 -10.69 -8.34 -5.55
C PHE A 70 -10.02 -9.08 -4.38
N GLY A 71 -8.73 -8.88 -4.19
CA GLY A 71 -7.98 -9.48 -3.09
C GLY A 71 -8.47 -9.00 -1.72
N TYR A 72 -8.76 -7.70 -1.58
CA TYR A 72 -9.37 -7.15 -0.38
C TYR A 72 -10.72 -7.81 -0.07
N LYS A 73 -11.57 -7.97 -1.09
CA LYS A 73 -12.86 -8.66 -0.96
C LYS A 73 -12.67 -10.14 -0.55
N CYS A 74 -11.76 -10.87 -1.19
CA CYS A 74 -11.46 -12.26 -0.83
C CYS A 74 -11.02 -12.39 0.64
N ALA A 75 -10.10 -11.56 1.10
CA ALA A 75 -9.64 -11.57 2.48
C ALA A 75 -10.77 -11.25 3.48
N LYS A 76 -11.60 -10.27 3.17
CA LYS A 76 -12.74 -9.87 3.99
C LYS A 76 -13.82 -10.96 4.08
N GLU A 77 -14.22 -11.52 2.95
CA GLU A 77 -15.38 -12.41 2.88
C GLU A 77 -15.04 -13.88 3.23
N LYS A 78 -13.90 -14.38 2.71
CA LYS A 78 -13.51 -15.79 2.90
C LYS A 78 -12.76 -16.02 4.22
N PHE A 79 -11.95 -15.05 4.66
CA PHE A 79 -11.12 -15.17 5.87
C PHE A 79 -11.67 -14.38 7.05
N LYS A 80 -12.73 -13.57 6.85
CA LYS A 80 -13.32 -12.69 7.87
C LYS A 80 -12.27 -11.79 8.52
N SER A 81 -11.31 -11.34 7.72
CA SER A 81 -10.17 -10.55 8.19
C SER A 81 -10.62 -9.19 8.72
N LYS A 82 -10.14 -8.82 9.90
CA LYS A 82 -10.30 -7.47 10.46
C LYS A 82 -9.26 -6.51 9.90
N TYR A 83 -8.10 -7.04 9.53
CA TYR A 83 -6.95 -6.29 9.02
C TYR A 83 -6.45 -6.95 7.74
N ILE A 84 -6.17 -6.14 6.72
CA ILE A 84 -5.74 -6.61 5.40
C ILE A 84 -4.56 -5.76 4.94
N THR A 85 -3.48 -6.41 4.51
CA THR A 85 -2.36 -5.76 3.81
C THR A 85 -2.35 -6.22 2.38
N ILE A 86 -2.46 -5.28 1.43
CA ILE A 86 -2.25 -5.56 0.01
C ILE A 86 -0.74 -5.56 -0.25
N VAL A 87 -0.25 -6.66 -0.79
CA VAL A 87 1.17 -6.93 -1.00
C VAL A 87 1.46 -6.96 -2.48
N HIS A 88 2.46 -6.21 -2.93
CA HIS A 88 2.97 -6.36 -4.28
C HIS A 88 3.94 -7.56 -4.33
N GLN A 89 3.89 -8.32 -5.40
CA GLN A 89 4.63 -9.59 -5.53
C GLN A 89 6.16 -9.47 -5.50
N ASP A 90 6.67 -8.26 -5.67
CA ASP A 90 8.10 -7.93 -5.75
C ASP A 90 8.66 -7.34 -4.44
N ASP A 91 7.81 -7.06 -3.46
CA ASP A 91 8.20 -6.43 -2.20
C ASP A 91 8.61 -7.44 -1.11
N ILE A 92 9.36 -6.96 -0.13
CA ILE A 92 9.87 -7.77 1.00
C ILE A 92 9.39 -7.14 2.31
N TYR A 93 8.93 -7.97 3.25
CA TYR A 93 8.50 -7.52 4.56
C TYR A 93 9.49 -7.92 5.65
N GLU A 94 9.81 -6.98 6.53
CA GLU A 94 10.61 -7.27 7.73
C GLU A 94 9.81 -8.18 8.68
N LYS A 95 10.50 -9.12 9.34
CA LYS A 95 9.87 -10.16 10.18
C LYS A 95 8.96 -9.63 11.29
N ASN A 96 9.11 -8.37 11.67
CA ASN A 96 8.36 -7.71 12.73
C ASN A 96 7.28 -6.74 12.23
N TYR A 97 6.95 -6.74 10.92
CA TYR A 97 5.91 -5.89 10.37
C TYR A 97 4.56 -6.11 11.09
N LEU A 98 4.14 -7.37 11.17
CA LEU A 98 2.85 -7.72 11.75
C LEU A 98 2.77 -7.42 13.26
N SER A 99 3.84 -7.70 14.01
CA SER A 99 3.89 -7.38 15.43
C SER A 99 3.88 -5.87 15.69
N ALA A 100 4.56 -5.08 14.84
CA ALA A 100 4.52 -3.63 14.89
C ALA A 100 3.11 -3.09 14.60
N MET A 101 2.44 -3.63 13.60
CA MET A 101 1.06 -3.29 13.25
C MET A 101 0.12 -3.51 14.45
N TYR A 102 0.15 -4.70 15.06
CA TYR A 102 -0.72 -5.00 16.20
C TYR A 102 -0.41 -4.12 17.42
N MET A 103 0.86 -3.80 17.67
CA MET A 103 1.25 -2.91 18.76
C MET A 103 0.60 -1.51 18.65
N TYR A 104 0.43 -1.00 17.41
CA TYR A 104 -0.21 0.29 17.17
C TYR A 104 -1.73 0.18 17.12
N ILE A 105 -2.26 -0.81 16.43
CA ILE A 105 -3.71 -1.02 16.28
C ILE A 105 -4.38 -1.25 17.62
N ASN A 106 -3.79 -2.05 18.50
CA ASN A 106 -4.35 -2.36 19.83
C ASN A 106 -4.43 -1.14 20.77
N LYS A 107 -3.65 -0.09 20.50
CA LYS A 107 -3.71 1.18 21.23
C LYS A 107 -4.72 2.16 20.64
N SER A 108 -5.23 1.91 19.45
CA SER A 108 -6.16 2.79 18.76
C SER A 108 -7.60 2.40 19.03
N LYS A 109 -8.45 3.40 19.32
CA LYS A 109 -9.90 3.18 19.45
C LYS A 109 -10.61 3.02 18.11
N LYS A 110 -10.07 3.63 17.06
CA LYS A 110 -10.67 3.59 15.72
C LYS A 110 -9.59 3.69 14.63
N PRO A 111 -8.79 2.62 14.45
CA PRO A 111 -7.79 2.59 13.38
C PRO A 111 -8.48 2.66 12.02
N LEU A 112 -7.93 3.42 11.08
CA LEU A 112 -8.32 3.40 9.67
C LEU A 112 -7.27 2.62 8.88
N ILE A 113 -6.03 3.07 8.93
CA ILE A 113 -4.88 2.42 8.34
C ILE A 113 -3.70 2.42 9.33
N PHE A 114 -2.86 1.39 9.22
CA PHE A 114 -1.51 1.35 9.79
C PHE A 114 -0.51 1.35 8.65
N PHE A 115 0.61 2.04 8.78
CA PHE A 115 1.72 1.96 7.83
C PHE A 115 3.05 2.27 8.51
N GLY A 116 4.12 1.72 7.93
CA GLY A 116 5.49 1.97 8.36
C GLY A 116 6.30 2.74 7.33
N ASP A 117 7.50 3.16 7.73
CA ASP A 117 8.54 3.55 6.79
C ASP A 117 8.98 2.34 5.96
N TYR A 118 9.63 2.64 4.84
CA TYR A 118 10.18 1.65 3.93
C TYR A 118 11.58 2.05 3.45
N TYR A 119 12.26 1.09 2.86
CA TYR A 119 13.46 1.30 2.06
C TYR A 119 13.21 0.83 0.63
N GLU A 120 14.00 1.31 -0.31
CA GLU A 120 13.96 0.81 -1.69
C GLU A 120 14.94 -0.33 -1.87
N ILE A 121 14.60 -1.26 -2.77
CA ILE A 121 15.52 -2.29 -3.24
C ILE A 121 15.75 -2.02 -4.73
N ARG A 122 16.97 -1.59 -5.08
CA ARG A 122 17.39 -1.31 -6.46
C ARG A 122 18.60 -2.18 -6.78
N ASP A 123 18.54 -2.94 -7.85
CA ASP A 123 19.62 -3.85 -8.26
C ASP A 123 20.11 -4.75 -7.13
N GLY A 124 19.17 -5.28 -6.34
CA GLY A 124 19.46 -6.13 -5.17
C GLY A 124 19.98 -5.39 -3.93
N ARG A 125 20.24 -4.08 -4.01
CA ARG A 125 20.78 -3.28 -2.91
C ARG A 125 19.69 -2.55 -2.13
N LYS A 126 19.82 -2.57 -0.81
CA LYS A 126 18.95 -1.83 0.11
C LYS A 126 19.36 -0.35 0.15
N ILE A 127 18.44 0.53 -0.27
CA ILE A 127 18.61 1.98 -0.23
C ILE A 127 17.64 2.55 0.81
N SER A 128 18.19 2.89 1.97
CA SER A 128 17.41 3.40 3.10
C SER A 128 17.30 4.93 3.10
N ARG A 129 18.12 5.64 2.31
CA ARG A 129 18.14 7.10 2.21
C ARG A 129 18.40 7.53 0.78
N ASN A 130 17.51 8.33 0.24
CA ASN A 130 17.69 9.16 -0.95
C ASN A 130 16.83 10.41 -0.78
N LYS A 131 16.94 11.37 -1.70
CA LYS A 131 16.20 12.65 -1.64
C LYS A 131 14.69 12.42 -1.49
N LEU A 132 14.10 11.55 -2.30
CA LEU A 132 12.67 11.27 -2.28
C LEU A 132 12.20 10.64 -0.96
N LEU A 133 12.90 9.63 -0.46
CA LEU A 133 12.59 8.99 0.82
C LEU A 133 12.70 9.98 1.98
N MET A 134 13.68 10.87 1.95
CA MET A 134 13.84 11.90 2.99
C MET A 134 12.69 12.90 2.96
N ILE A 135 12.27 13.38 1.77
CA ILE A 135 11.10 14.26 1.62
C ILE A 135 9.85 13.58 2.19
N LYS A 136 9.57 12.34 1.79
CA LYS A 136 8.41 11.59 2.29
C LYS A 136 8.43 11.47 3.83
N ARG A 137 9.58 11.18 4.43
CA ARG A 137 9.72 11.10 5.90
C ARG A 137 9.51 12.44 6.58
N ILE A 138 9.99 13.54 6.00
CA ILE A 138 9.74 14.90 6.50
C ILE A 138 8.24 15.19 6.47
N MET A 139 7.55 14.88 5.38
CA MET A 139 6.10 15.05 5.29
C MET A 139 5.35 14.27 6.36
N LEU A 140 5.83 13.08 6.74
CA LEU A 140 5.22 12.21 7.74
C LEU A 140 5.59 12.56 9.20
N LEU A 141 6.55 13.50 9.44
CA LEU A 141 6.97 13.87 10.79
C LEU A 141 5.82 14.20 11.75
N PRO A 142 4.77 14.96 11.35
CA PRO A 142 3.67 15.25 12.25
C PRO A 142 2.98 13.99 12.80
N LEU A 143 2.90 12.91 12.01
CA LEU A 143 2.25 11.67 12.45
C LEU A 143 3.08 10.85 13.47
N ARG A 144 4.29 11.25 13.81
CA ARG A 144 5.02 10.69 14.96
C ARG A 144 4.36 11.04 16.29
N ILE A 145 3.61 12.13 16.31
CA ILE A 145 2.86 12.56 17.49
C ILE A 145 1.48 11.88 17.45
N HIS A 146 1.19 11.02 18.43
CA HIS A 146 -0.04 10.21 18.47
C HIS A 146 -1.33 11.05 18.35
N LEU A 147 -1.37 12.23 18.97
CA LEU A 147 -2.53 13.13 18.87
C LEU A 147 -2.82 13.54 17.43
N PHE A 148 -1.79 13.74 16.61
CA PHE A 148 -1.91 14.17 15.22
C PHE A 148 -2.39 13.04 14.29
N GLN A 149 -2.19 11.77 14.67
CA GLN A 149 -2.72 10.63 13.93
C GLN A 149 -4.26 10.63 13.87
N LYS A 150 -4.92 11.27 14.84
CA LYS A 150 -6.38 11.45 14.89
C LYS A 150 -6.88 12.65 14.09
N SER A 151 -6.01 13.60 13.79
CA SER A 151 -6.38 14.87 13.15
C SER A 151 -6.61 14.71 11.65
N ARG A 152 -7.86 14.89 11.21
CA ARG A 152 -8.21 14.94 9.78
C ARG A 152 -7.49 16.07 9.06
N TRP A 153 -7.33 17.22 9.72
CA TRP A 153 -6.66 18.39 9.14
C TRP A 153 -5.19 18.08 8.86
N ILE A 154 -4.45 17.51 9.85
CA ILE A 154 -3.01 17.22 9.68
C ILE A 154 -2.78 16.19 8.58
N ARG A 155 -3.48 15.05 8.59
CA ARG A 155 -3.27 14.02 7.57
C ARG A 155 -3.65 14.50 6.17
N ARG A 156 -4.70 15.33 6.03
CA ARG A 156 -5.04 15.96 4.75
C ARG A 156 -3.98 16.97 4.32
N ARG A 157 -3.41 17.74 5.27
CA ARG A 157 -2.33 18.67 4.97
C ARG A 157 -1.06 17.95 4.51
N ILE A 158 -0.72 16.81 5.11
CA ILE A 158 0.38 15.96 4.66
C ILE A 158 0.15 15.51 3.20
N LEU A 159 -1.03 14.98 2.91
CA LEU A 159 -1.38 14.48 1.57
C LEU A 159 -1.54 15.60 0.52
N SER A 160 -1.68 16.85 0.93
CA SER A 160 -1.82 17.99 0.01
C SER A 160 -0.53 18.39 -0.72
N PHE A 161 0.60 17.80 -0.35
CA PHE A 161 1.90 18.03 -0.99
C PHE A 161 2.43 16.80 -1.75
N GLY A 162 1.65 15.74 -1.85
CA GLY A 162 2.01 14.50 -2.55
C GLY A 162 1.60 13.26 -1.78
N SER A 163 1.93 12.07 -2.32
CA SER A 163 1.70 10.77 -1.67
C SER A 163 2.98 10.29 -0.94
N PRO A 164 3.12 10.55 0.38
CA PRO A 164 4.27 10.05 1.12
C PRO A 164 4.10 8.61 1.61
N ILE A 165 2.88 8.05 1.54
CA ILE A 165 2.53 6.71 2.04
C ILE A 165 2.77 5.69 0.92
N CYS A 166 3.62 4.73 1.17
CA CYS A 166 3.89 3.63 0.24
C CYS A 166 2.76 2.60 0.31
N CYS A 167 2.07 2.36 -0.81
CA CYS A 167 0.88 1.51 -0.85
C CYS A 167 1.07 0.14 -0.19
N PRO A 168 2.08 -0.68 -0.55
CA PRO A 168 2.25 -2.00 0.06
C PRO A 168 2.66 -1.94 1.54
N SER A 169 3.02 -0.76 2.09
CA SER A 169 3.28 -0.64 3.53
C SER A 169 2.01 -0.54 4.38
N VAL A 170 0.82 -0.48 3.74
CA VAL A 170 -0.43 -0.16 4.42
C VAL A 170 -1.21 -1.40 4.79
N THR A 171 -1.61 -1.47 6.07
CA THR A 171 -2.65 -2.38 6.56
C THR A 171 -3.96 -1.62 6.78
N PHE A 172 -5.05 -2.13 6.24
CA PHE A 172 -6.40 -1.59 6.31
C PHE A 172 -7.17 -2.18 7.48
N ALA A 173 -7.80 -1.33 8.31
CA ALA A 173 -8.73 -1.75 9.37
C ALA A 173 -10.15 -1.85 8.79
N VAL A 174 -10.51 -3.03 8.29
CA VAL A 174 -11.66 -3.30 7.42
C VAL A 174 -12.98 -2.75 7.94
N ASN A 175 -13.25 -2.90 9.24
CA ASN A 175 -14.52 -2.53 9.85
C ASN A 175 -14.76 -1.02 9.93
N ASN A 176 -13.70 -0.22 9.75
CA ASN A 176 -13.76 1.24 9.85
C ASN A 176 -13.67 1.92 8.47
N LEU A 177 -13.62 1.14 7.40
CA LEU A 177 -13.41 1.61 6.04
C LEU A 177 -14.61 1.28 5.13
N PRO A 178 -14.78 2.01 4.01
CA PRO A 178 -15.82 1.71 3.03
C PRO A 178 -15.60 0.33 2.38
N LYS A 179 -16.62 -0.16 1.67
CA LYS A 179 -16.55 -1.47 1.00
C LYS A 179 -15.52 -1.51 -0.12
N VAL A 180 -15.37 -0.40 -0.84
CA VAL A 180 -14.40 -0.23 -1.92
C VAL A 180 -13.35 0.77 -1.45
N ILE A 181 -12.08 0.37 -1.50
CA ILE A 181 -10.94 1.19 -1.08
C ILE A 181 -10.38 1.97 -2.25
N PHE A 182 -10.11 1.28 -3.36
CA PHE A 182 -9.51 1.86 -4.54
C PHE A 182 -10.57 2.07 -5.60
N GLU A 183 -10.70 3.30 -6.11
CA GLU A 183 -11.52 3.59 -7.27
C GLU A 183 -10.67 3.54 -8.53
N ASN A 184 -11.29 3.20 -9.65
CA ASN A 184 -10.60 3.08 -10.94
C ASN A 184 -10.61 4.41 -11.71
N ASN A 185 -10.35 5.52 -11.00
CA ASN A 185 -10.34 6.86 -11.59
C ASN A 185 -8.96 7.25 -12.13
N TYR A 186 -7.91 6.70 -11.54
CA TYR A 186 -6.52 7.00 -11.85
C TYR A 186 -5.74 5.72 -12.12
N ARG A 187 -4.63 5.86 -12.83
CA ARG A 187 -3.71 4.77 -13.15
C ARG A 187 -2.36 4.88 -12.45
N ALA A 188 -2.00 6.08 -12.01
CA ALA A 188 -0.73 6.35 -11.33
C ALA A 188 -0.91 7.00 -9.94
N CYS A 189 -2.13 7.41 -9.59
CA CYS A 189 -2.48 8.06 -8.33
C CYS A 189 -3.57 7.32 -7.55
N GLU A 190 -3.77 6.03 -7.79
CA GLU A 190 -4.83 5.22 -7.18
C GLU A 190 -4.66 5.14 -5.65
N ASP A 191 -3.45 4.96 -5.19
CA ASP A 191 -3.11 4.92 -3.77
C ASP A 191 -3.32 6.28 -3.11
N TRP A 192 -2.85 7.36 -3.76
CA TRP A 192 -3.03 8.72 -3.25
C TRP A 192 -4.51 9.11 -3.17
N GLU A 193 -5.32 8.71 -4.15
CA GLU A 193 -6.76 8.89 -4.11
C GLU A 193 -7.40 8.14 -2.93
N ALA A 194 -7.00 6.88 -2.71
CA ALA A 194 -7.48 6.11 -1.59
C ALA A 194 -7.12 6.78 -0.25
N TRP A 195 -5.88 7.28 -0.10
CA TRP A 195 -5.48 8.01 1.10
C TRP A 195 -6.26 9.31 1.29
N GLU A 196 -6.52 10.05 0.22
CA GLU A 196 -7.32 11.27 0.25
C GLU A 196 -8.74 10.98 0.78
N LYS A 197 -9.41 9.96 0.27
CA LYS A 197 -10.74 9.55 0.72
C LYS A 197 -10.73 9.09 2.18
N ILE A 198 -9.84 8.17 2.54
CA ILE A 198 -9.73 7.64 3.90
C ILE A 198 -9.37 8.77 4.88
N SER A 199 -8.60 9.78 4.45
CA SER A 199 -8.22 10.92 5.30
C SER A 199 -9.42 11.76 5.77
N LYS A 200 -10.56 11.72 5.10
CA LYS A 200 -11.80 12.43 5.47
C LYS A 200 -12.58 11.70 6.57
N LEU A 201 -12.34 10.42 6.77
CA LEU A 201 -13.10 9.62 7.72
C LEU A 201 -12.71 9.97 9.18
N LYS A 202 -13.61 9.72 10.12
CA LYS A 202 -13.31 9.80 11.56
C LYS A 202 -12.53 8.56 11.98
N GLY A 203 -11.32 8.74 12.53
CA GLY A 203 -10.43 7.64 12.96
C GLY A 203 -8.97 8.05 12.88
N GLU A 204 -8.07 7.08 12.86
CA GLU A 204 -6.63 7.29 13.05
C GLU A 204 -5.80 6.74 11.89
N PHE A 205 -4.78 7.51 11.45
CA PHE A 205 -3.70 7.07 10.57
C PHE A 205 -2.52 6.68 11.45
N LEU A 206 -2.32 5.40 11.66
CA LEU A 206 -1.30 4.89 12.56
C LEU A 206 0.03 4.77 11.82
N TYR A 207 0.95 5.67 12.12
CA TYR A 207 2.26 5.71 11.50
C TYR A 207 3.36 5.27 12.45
N MET A 208 4.16 4.29 12.03
CA MET A 208 5.35 3.84 12.72
C MET A 208 6.61 4.24 11.95
N PRO A 209 7.48 5.11 12.51
CA PRO A 209 8.68 5.60 11.82
C PRO A 209 9.82 4.57 11.85
N LYS A 210 9.54 3.34 11.44
CA LYS A 210 10.53 2.27 11.27
C LYS A 210 10.35 1.64 9.89
N MET A 211 11.46 1.31 9.27
CA MET A 211 11.47 0.60 7.98
C MET A 211 11.02 -0.84 8.19
N LEU A 212 9.77 -1.11 7.82
CA LEU A 212 9.11 -2.39 8.02
C LEU A 212 8.98 -3.22 6.74
N MET A 213 9.31 -2.62 5.60
CA MET A 213 9.32 -3.30 4.32
C MET A 213 10.34 -2.71 3.36
N GLY A 214 10.71 -3.48 2.35
CA GLY A 214 11.51 -3.06 1.21
C GLY A 214 10.65 -3.02 -0.05
N HIS A 215 10.51 -1.84 -0.63
CA HIS A 215 9.83 -1.63 -1.90
C HIS A 215 10.82 -1.78 -3.04
N ARG A 216 10.55 -2.73 -3.95
CA ARG A 216 11.44 -3.01 -5.07
C ARG A 216 11.15 -2.11 -6.24
N ILE A 217 12.22 -1.56 -6.82
CA ILE A 217 12.20 -0.73 -8.03
C ILE A 217 13.01 -1.44 -9.10
N HIS A 218 12.35 -1.78 -10.20
CA HIS A 218 12.96 -2.43 -11.37
C HIS A 218 12.28 -1.92 -12.66
N SER A 219 12.84 -2.26 -13.82
CA SER A 219 12.38 -1.76 -15.12
C SER A 219 10.91 -2.07 -15.44
N GLU A 220 10.41 -3.19 -14.93
CA GLU A 220 9.02 -3.65 -15.15
C GLU A 220 8.06 -3.23 -14.03
N SER A 221 8.52 -2.46 -13.02
CA SER A 221 7.63 -1.99 -11.95
C SER A 221 6.67 -0.92 -12.48
N GLU A 222 5.43 -0.93 -12.00
CA GLU A 222 4.41 0.08 -12.33
C GLU A 222 4.91 1.51 -12.06
N THR A 223 5.71 1.70 -11.02
CA THR A 223 6.34 2.99 -10.72
C THR A 223 7.23 3.47 -11.87
N THR A 224 7.97 2.57 -12.50
CA THR A 224 8.86 2.89 -13.62
C THR A 224 8.05 3.14 -14.89
N ALA A 225 7.03 2.33 -15.17
CA ALA A 225 6.15 2.50 -16.32
C ALA A 225 5.37 3.83 -16.28
N ALA A 226 5.02 4.30 -15.09
CA ALA A 226 4.27 5.56 -14.91
C ALA A 226 5.13 6.83 -15.06
N ILE A 227 6.46 6.76 -14.96
CA ILE A 227 7.36 7.94 -15.00
C ILE A 227 7.43 8.58 -16.41
N GLY A 228 7.15 7.81 -17.46
CA GLY A 228 7.23 8.27 -18.85
C GLY A 228 5.91 8.79 -19.45
N ASP A 229 4.81 8.81 -18.71
CA ASP A 229 3.49 9.10 -19.26
C ASP A 229 2.97 10.49 -18.84
N ASN A 230 2.62 11.31 -19.83
CA ASN A 230 1.93 12.60 -19.61
C ASN A 230 0.60 12.46 -18.81
N LYS A 231 0.04 11.26 -18.75
CA LYS A 231 -1.16 10.95 -17.93
C LYS A 231 -0.89 11.14 -16.45
N ARG A 232 0.27 10.73 -15.97
CA ARG A 232 0.66 10.89 -14.56
C ARG A 232 0.61 12.36 -14.12
N THR A 233 1.20 13.26 -14.89
CA THR A 233 1.21 14.70 -14.60
C THR A 233 -0.20 15.27 -14.52
N LYS A 234 -1.12 14.80 -15.38
CA LYS A 234 -2.53 15.19 -15.35
C LYS A 234 -3.21 14.69 -14.06
N GLU A 235 -3.03 13.44 -13.73
CA GLU A 235 -3.60 12.83 -12.51
C GLU A 235 -3.06 13.52 -11.24
N GLU A 236 -1.77 13.79 -11.17
CA GLU A 236 -1.16 14.55 -10.07
C GLU A 236 -1.76 15.95 -9.94
N TYR A 237 -1.99 16.65 -11.06
CA TYR A 237 -2.68 17.94 -11.04
C TYR A 237 -4.11 17.84 -10.48
N GLU A 238 -4.87 16.86 -10.94
CA GLU A 238 -6.23 16.60 -10.45
C GLU A 238 -6.22 16.27 -8.94
N MET A 239 -5.24 15.48 -8.49
CA MET A 239 -5.06 15.19 -7.07
C MET A 239 -4.73 16.45 -6.25
N PHE A 240 -3.84 17.31 -6.73
CA PHE A 240 -3.57 18.61 -6.06
C PHE A 240 -4.82 19.48 -6.00
N CYS A 241 -5.67 19.48 -7.03
CA CYS A 241 -6.94 20.21 -7.04
C CYS A 241 -7.95 19.71 -5.98
N LYS A 242 -7.82 18.49 -5.45
CA LYS A 242 -8.62 17.99 -4.31
C LYS A 242 -8.26 18.70 -2.98
N PHE A 243 -7.12 19.37 -2.91
CA PHE A 243 -6.59 20.04 -1.72
C PHE A 243 -6.44 21.55 -1.87
N TRP A 244 -6.19 22.04 -3.09
CA TRP A 244 -5.80 23.41 -3.37
C TRP A 244 -6.64 24.03 -4.50
N PRO A 245 -6.85 25.36 -4.48
CA PRO A 245 -7.35 26.07 -5.66
C PRO A 245 -6.44 25.85 -6.88
N LYS A 246 -7.02 25.84 -8.08
CA LYS A 246 -6.31 25.55 -9.35
C LYS A 246 -4.97 26.28 -9.54
N PRO A 247 -4.86 27.61 -9.25
CA PRO A 247 -3.57 28.32 -9.42
C PRO A 247 -2.47 27.78 -8.49
N ILE A 248 -2.85 27.46 -7.23
CA ILE A 248 -1.91 26.90 -6.23
C ILE A 248 -1.54 25.49 -6.63
N ALA A 249 -2.50 24.63 -7.00
CA ALA A 249 -2.25 23.28 -7.48
C ALA A 249 -1.25 23.27 -8.65
N LYS A 250 -1.40 24.18 -9.61
CA LYS A 250 -0.49 24.32 -10.75
C LYS A 250 0.92 24.75 -10.33
N ALA A 251 1.05 25.62 -9.33
CA ALA A 251 2.35 26.03 -8.80
C ALA A 251 3.06 24.89 -8.08
N ILE A 252 2.33 24.10 -7.27
CA ILE A 252 2.87 22.93 -6.58
C ILE A 252 3.33 21.88 -7.60
N LEU A 253 2.52 21.59 -8.61
CA LEU A 253 2.85 20.59 -9.63
C LEU A 253 4.19 20.89 -10.32
N LYS A 254 4.48 22.16 -10.62
CA LYS A 254 5.77 22.59 -11.24
C LYS A 254 7.01 22.27 -10.38
N GLN A 255 6.84 22.09 -9.06
CA GLN A 255 7.92 21.75 -8.15
C GLN A 255 7.98 20.25 -7.84
N TYR A 256 6.88 19.53 -8.15
CA TYR A 256 6.71 18.12 -7.87
C TYR A 256 7.19 17.23 -9.03
N SER A 257 7.09 17.72 -10.25
CA SER A 257 7.45 17.05 -11.52
C SER A 257 8.95 17.07 -11.78
#